data_1d4e4ea2cd19e89b017d482adde08747
#
_entry.id   1d4e4ea2cd19e89b017d482adde08747
#
_cell.length_a   1.000
_cell.length_b   1.000
_cell.length_c   1.000
_cell.angle_alpha   90.00
_cell.angle_beta   90.00
_cell.angle_gamma   90.00
#
_symmetry.space_group_name_H-M   'P 1'
#
loop_
_entity.id
_entity.type
_entity.pdbx_description
1 polymer ?
#
loop_
_entity_poly.entity_id
_entity_poly.type
_entity_poly.pdbx_seq_one_letter_code
_entity_poly.pdbx_strand_id
1 'polypeptide(L)'
;MKTYLTVLRIADYRKLWLGAVASLIGDGASWIAMSWLAVTTGGAGSLTILGACYFAPVIIGGLLAGKLVDRFSRRLLLVTDSLVRGAVMLCIPLLAALGHLALWHLYAVAAVYGLFKILPIGIIPTVIPDLVPARHLSTGIALEAVATGAAGLLGPMVGGALVPLIGANWVLAVDAASYVAFALAVLGMKARLGRPAPSPDGAAAARRTSWAPVVGFLRRDRVMLVITVTFTLFNISLGMLTVAQPWLAHERLPGGATMLGALAGVLAGAQLTGSVIAGALRPAARPMLRIGTLQLLAAGGLLLLLGAHPVLVLVGQVVYGLPDAMVTVSSQTVRYAHTPEELRGRTMTLMRTLMLSALPIGSVLAGPLLDSGNYTAMVLVMTLLAAVPGVLSLLAARHDPPTDPPGTAAPAHPHLVQE
;
A
#
# COMPACT_ATOMS: atom_id res chain seq x y z
N MET A 1 8.97 26.14 3.17
CA MET A 1 7.71 26.51 2.50
C MET A 1 7.90 27.15 1.14
N LYS A 2 8.80 28.13 0.93
CA LYS A 2 9.00 28.78 -0.39
C LYS A 2 9.32 27.80 -1.52
N THR A 3 10.13 26.78 -1.28
CA THR A 3 10.55 25.78 -2.28
C THR A 3 9.39 24.90 -2.77
N TYR A 4 8.46 24.50 -1.89
CA TYR A 4 7.26 23.75 -2.25
C TYR A 4 6.36 24.55 -3.19
N LEU A 5 6.14 25.83 -2.90
CA LEU A 5 5.37 26.72 -3.76
C LEU A 5 6.03 26.93 -5.12
N THR A 6 7.36 26.94 -5.18
CA THR A 6 8.09 27.03 -6.45
C THR A 6 7.83 25.83 -7.36
N VAL A 7 7.82 24.62 -6.82
CA VAL A 7 7.50 23.41 -7.59
C VAL A 7 6.03 23.40 -8.03
N LEU A 8 5.10 23.77 -7.15
CA LEU A 8 3.67 23.85 -7.50
C LEU A 8 3.34 24.99 -8.50
N ARG A 9 4.23 25.96 -8.73
CA ARG A 9 4.09 26.95 -9.81
C ARG A 9 4.38 26.39 -11.19
N ILE A 10 5.06 25.24 -11.29
CA ILE A 10 5.28 24.55 -12.56
C ILE A 10 3.94 23.98 -13.03
N ALA A 11 3.39 24.52 -14.12
CA ALA A 11 2.01 24.26 -14.55
C ALA A 11 1.74 22.75 -14.77
N ASP A 12 2.65 22.04 -15.45
CA ASP A 12 2.48 20.61 -15.74
C ASP A 12 2.63 19.74 -14.50
N TYR A 13 3.57 20.06 -13.62
CA TYR A 13 3.69 19.37 -12.32
C TYR A 13 2.45 19.58 -11.46
N ARG A 14 1.93 20.80 -11.38
CA ARG A 14 0.69 21.12 -10.64
C ARG A 14 -0.52 20.34 -11.16
N LYS A 15 -0.68 20.25 -12.50
CA LYS A 15 -1.77 19.46 -13.10
C LYS A 15 -1.66 17.97 -12.73
N LEU A 16 -0.47 17.39 -12.86
CA LEU A 16 -0.21 16.01 -12.47
C LEU A 16 -0.50 15.81 -10.97
N TRP A 17 0.04 16.66 -10.12
CA TRP A 17 -0.06 16.54 -8.66
C TRP A 17 -1.50 16.69 -8.16
N LEU A 18 -2.22 17.75 -8.57
CA LEU A 18 -3.61 17.97 -8.17
C LEU A 18 -4.54 16.86 -8.67
N GLY A 19 -4.37 16.44 -9.92
CA GLY A 19 -5.14 15.33 -10.47
C GLY A 19 -4.86 14.01 -9.74
N ALA A 20 -3.60 13.71 -9.44
CA ALA A 20 -3.21 12.51 -8.69
C ALA A 20 -3.77 12.55 -7.26
N VAL A 21 -3.68 13.68 -6.55
CA VAL A 21 -4.24 13.84 -5.19
C VAL A 21 -5.75 13.59 -5.20
N ALA A 22 -6.49 14.21 -6.13
CA ALA A 22 -7.93 14.03 -6.24
C ALA A 22 -8.29 12.55 -6.49
N SER A 23 -7.59 11.91 -7.43
CA SER A 23 -7.79 10.49 -7.75
C SER A 23 -7.43 9.57 -6.57
N LEU A 24 -6.33 9.82 -5.85
CA LEU A 24 -5.95 9.02 -4.68
C LEU A 24 -6.93 9.16 -3.52
N ILE A 25 -7.48 10.35 -3.29
CA ILE A 25 -8.56 10.56 -2.29
C ILE A 25 -9.81 9.80 -2.72
N GLY A 26 -10.17 9.88 -4.00
CA GLY A 26 -11.25 9.12 -4.60
C GLY A 26 -11.07 7.61 -4.43
N ASP A 27 -9.88 7.07 -4.69
CA ASP A 27 -9.51 5.67 -4.47
C ASP A 27 -9.83 5.21 -3.04
N GLY A 28 -9.43 6.00 -2.04
CA GLY A 28 -9.70 5.70 -0.64
C GLY A 28 -11.19 5.76 -0.30
N ALA A 29 -11.91 6.74 -0.83
CA ALA A 29 -13.35 6.85 -0.65
C ALA A 29 -14.12 5.70 -1.32
N SER A 30 -13.69 5.31 -2.53
CA SER A 30 -14.29 4.19 -3.27
C SER A 30 -14.07 2.84 -2.56
N TRP A 31 -12.93 2.64 -1.91
CA TRP A 31 -12.73 1.42 -1.10
C TRP A 31 -13.75 1.32 0.04
N ILE A 32 -14.01 2.43 0.75
CA ILE A 32 -15.04 2.49 1.79
C ILE A 32 -16.44 2.22 1.20
N ALA A 33 -16.76 2.87 0.07
CA ALA A 33 -18.06 2.69 -0.59
C ALA A 33 -18.28 1.26 -1.08
N MET A 34 -17.29 0.64 -1.74
CA MET A 34 -17.37 -0.75 -2.20
C MET A 34 -17.48 -1.73 -1.04
N SER A 35 -16.67 -1.54 0.02
CA SER A 35 -16.70 -2.40 1.20
C SER A 35 -18.02 -2.26 1.95
N TRP A 36 -18.56 -1.05 2.04
CA TRP A 36 -19.87 -0.81 2.65
C TRP A 36 -21.01 -1.46 1.85
N LEU A 37 -20.98 -1.28 0.53
CA LEU A 37 -21.97 -1.90 -0.37
C LEU A 37 -21.92 -3.44 -0.29
N ALA A 38 -20.71 -4.01 -0.25
CA ALA A 38 -20.53 -5.46 -0.13
C ALA A 38 -21.09 -5.99 1.19
N VAL A 39 -20.77 -5.36 2.32
CA VAL A 39 -21.19 -5.85 3.63
C VAL A 39 -22.70 -5.72 3.84
N THR A 40 -23.29 -4.60 3.39
CA THR A 40 -24.73 -4.36 3.55
C THR A 40 -25.59 -5.24 2.65
N THR A 41 -25.04 -5.71 1.51
CA THR A 41 -25.80 -6.51 0.54
C THR A 41 -25.58 -8.01 0.72
N GLY A 42 -24.37 -8.46 1.12
CA GLY A 42 -24.03 -9.89 1.16
C GLY A 42 -23.16 -10.31 2.35
N GLY A 43 -23.08 -9.50 3.40
CA GLY A 43 -22.39 -9.86 4.64
C GLY A 43 -20.88 -10.08 4.50
N ALA A 44 -20.30 -10.87 5.40
CA ALA A 44 -18.87 -11.13 5.47
C ALA A 44 -18.33 -11.88 4.25
N GLY A 45 -19.10 -12.85 3.72
CA GLY A 45 -18.71 -13.61 2.53
C GLY A 45 -18.49 -12.71 1.32
N SER A 46 -19.32 -11.67 1.13
CA SER A 46 -19.17 -10.73 0.03
C SER A 46 -17.92 -9.83 0.19
N LEU A 47 -17.57 -9.44 1.41
CA LEU A 47 -16.32 -8.71 1.70
C LEU A 47 -15.09 -9.56 1.37
N THR A 48 -15.15 -10.84 1.68
CA THR A 48 -14.09 -11.81 1.36
C THR A 48 -13.83 -11.88 -0.14
N ILE A 49 -14.92 -12.05 -0.93
CA ILE A 49 -14.83 -12.12 -2.39
C ILE A 49 -14.36 -10.78 -2.95
N LEU A 50 -14.88 -9.66 -2.44
CA LEU A 50 -14.45 -8.31 -2.83
C LEU A 50 -12.95 -8.12 -2.61
N GLY A 51 -12.44 -8.47 -1.41
CA GLY A 51 -11.03 -8.38 -1.08
C GLY A 51 -10.16 -9.25 -1.99
N ALA A 52 -10.57 -10.50 -2.24
CA ALA A 52 -9.86 -11.39 -3.16
C ALA A 52 -9.84 -10.85 -4.59
N CYS A 53 -11.00 -10.38 -5.09
CA CYS A 53 -11.12 -9.78 -6.43
C CYS A 53 -10.33 -8.47 -6.57
N TYR A 54 -10.12 -7.74 -5.49
CA TYR A 54 -9.29 -6.54 -5.50
C TYR A 54 -7.80 -6.85 -5.42
N PHE A 55 -7.36 -7.61 -4.42
CA PHE A 55 -5.92 -7.81 -4.14
C PHE A 55 -5.22 -8.78 -5.11
N ALA A 56 -5.89 -9.84 -5.56
CA ALA A 56 -5.27 -10.80 -6.45
C ALA A 56 -4.90 -10.19 -7.83
N PRO A 57 -5.78 -9.39 -8.49
CA PRO A 57 -5.41 -8.72 -9.73
C PRO A 57 -4.33 -7.65 -9.57
N VAL A 58 -4.17 -7.02 -8.40
CA VAL A 58 -3.04 -6.09 -8.14
C VAL A 58 -1.70 -6.79 -8.36
N ILE A 59 -1.58 -8.06 -7.97
CA ILE A 59 -0.35 -8.84 -8.17
C ILE A 59 -0.10 -9.06 -9.66
N ILE A 60 -1.14 -9.46 -10.39
CA ILE A 60 -1.07 -9.65 -11.85
C ILE A 60 -0.71 -8.34 -12.56
N GLY A 61 -1.38 -7.25 -12.18
CA GLY A 61 -1.09 -5.90 -12.69
C GLY A 61 0.37 -5.48 -12.45
N GLY A 62 0.91 -5.80 -11.27
CA GLY A 62 2.31 -5.54 -10.94
C GLY A 62 3.30 -6.28 -11.84
N LEU A 63 3.01 -7.53 -12.19
CA LEU A 63 3.83 -8.31 -13.12
C LEU A 63 3.78 -7.80 -14.56
N LEU A 64 2.65 -7.24 -14.97
CA LEU A 64 2.42 -6.70 -16.30
C LEU A 64 2.91 -5.25 -16.45
N ALA A 65 2.89 -4.47 -15.37
CA ALA A 65 3.18 -3.04 -15.38
C ALA A 65 4.54 -2.71 -16.00
N GLY A 66 5.60 -3.46 -15.66
CA GLY A 66 6.92 -3.25 -16.24
C GLY A 66 6.92 -3.34 -17.77
N LYS A 67 6.33 -4.41 -18.32
CA LYS A 67 6.24 -4.62 -19.77
C LYS A 67 5.42 -3.53 -20.47
N LEU A 68 4.37 -3.04 -19.82
CA LEU A 68 3.51 -1.98 -20.37
C LEU A 68 4.25 -0.64 -20.37
N VAL A 69 4.97 -0.29 -19.30
CA VAL A 69 5.76 0.95 -19.20
C VAL A 69 6.88 0.98 -20.25
N ASP A 70 7.52 -0.16 -20.52
CA ASP A 70 8.56 -0.28 -21.53
C ASP A 70 8.02 -0.13 -22.97
N ARG A 71 6.77 -0.56 -23.20
CA ARG A 71 6.19 -0.61 -24.55
C ARG A 71 5.43 0.66 -24.95
N PHE A 72 4.76 1.31 -23.99
CA PHE A 72 3.86 2.43 -24.25
C PHE A 72 4.37 3.74 -23.64
N SER A 73 3.88 4.88 -24.13
CA SER A 73 4.19 6.18 -23.53
C SER A 73 3.52 6.31 -22.17
N ARG A 74 4.21 6.94 -21.22
CA ARG A 74 3.71 7.17 -19.85
C ARG A 74 2.39 7.96 -19.86
N ARG A 75 2.23 8.93 -20.81
CA ARG A 75 0.97 9.65 -20.98
C ARG A 75 -0.18 8.72 -21.36
N LEU A 76 0.03 7.86 -22.36
CA LEU A 76 -1.00 6.92 -22.82
C LEU A 76 -1.42 5.99 -21.67
N LEU A 77 -0.46 5.45 -20.91
CA LEU A 77 -0.75 4.56 -19.81
C LEU A 77 -1.55 5.24 -18.70
N LEU A 78 -1.18 6.47 -18.28
CA LEU A 78 -1.91 7.21 -17.25
C LEU A 78 -3.33 7.57 -17.69
N VAL A 79 -3.51 7.99 -18.96
CA VAL A 79 -4.83 8.33 -19.49
C VAL A 79 -5.71 7.09 -19.63
N THR A 80 -5.18 6.00 -20.21
CA THR A 80 -5.93 4.75 -20.38
C THR A 80 -6.31 4.15 -19.02
N ASP A 81 -5.36 4.10 -18.08
CA ASP A 81 -5.63 3.68 -16.70
C ASP A 81 -6.81 4.45 -16.10
N SER A 82 -6.75 5.78 -16.15
CA SER A 82 -7.79 6.63 -15.58
C SER A 82 -9.14 6.46 -16.26
N LEU A 83 -9.17 6.38 -17.59
CA LEU A 83 -10.43 6.21 -18.33
C LEU A 83 -11.04 4.83 -18.07
N VAL A 84 -10.24 3.77 -18.04
CA VAL A 84 -10.74 2.40 -17.77
C VAL A 84 -11.28 2.33 -16.35
N ARG A 85 -10.52 2.79 -15.33
CA ARG A 85 -10.99 2.78 -13.94
C ARG A 85 -12.22 3.66 -13.76
N GLY A 86 -12.24 4.85 -14.34
CA GLY A 86 -13.40 5.75 -14.30
C GLY A 86 -14.65 5.13 -14.93
N ALA A 87 -14.52 4.53 -16.11
CA ALA A 87 -15.63 3.87 -16.78
C ALA A 87 -16.19 2.68 -15.97
N VAL A 88 -15.29 1.85 -15.43
CA VAL A 88 -15.68 0.67 -14.64
C VAL A 88 -16.33 1.10 -13.32
N MET A 89 -15.81 2.14 -12.63
CA MET A 89 -16.44 2.69 -11.41
C MET A 89 -17.82 3.27 -11.69
N LEU A 90 -18.02 3.91 -12.84
CA LEU A 90 -19.31 4.49 -13.23
C LEU A 90 -20.36 3.41 -13.52
N CYS A 91 -19.97 2.18 -13.85
CA CYS A 91 -20.92 1.09 -14.06
C CYS A 91 -21.81 0.81 -12.83
N ILE A 92 -21.24 0.93 -11.61
CA ILE A 92 -22.00 0.63 -10.37
C ILE A 92 -23.19 1.59 -10.17
N PRO A 93 -23.00 2.93 -10.15
CA PRO A 93 -24.13 3.85 -10.00
C PRO A 93 -25.14 3.76 -11.17
N LEU A 94 -24.68 3.50 -12.38
CA LEU A 94 -25.57 3.33 -13.54
C LEU A 94 -26.44 2.08 -13.39
N LEU A 95 -25.85 0.94 -13.05
CA LEU A 95 -26.60 -0.31 -12.83
C LEU A 95 -27.54 -0.20 -11.62
N ALA A 96 -27.14 0.52 -10.58
CA ALA A 96 -27.99 0.80 -9.44
C ALA A 96 -29.21 1.65 -9.83
N ALA A 97 -29.00 2.71 -10.63
CA ALA A 97 -30.07 3.58 -11.12
C ALA A 97 -31.07 2.82 -12.03
N LEU A 98 -30.59 1.82 -12.78
CA LEU A 98 -31.41 0.96 -13.62
C LEU A 98 -32.08 -0.21 -12.86
N GLY A 99 -31.80 -0.38 -11.56
CA GLY A 99 -32.32 -1.49 -10.75
C GLY A 99 -31.68 -2.85 -11.05
N HIS A 100 -30.56 -2.88 -11.76
CA HIS A 100 -29.89 -4.10 -12.20
C HIS A 100 -28.58 -4.39 -11.45
N LEU A 101 -28.27 -3.64 -10.37
CA LEU A 101 -27.05 -3.86 -9.60
C LEU A 101 -27.12 -5.21 -8.86
N ALA A 102 -26.10 -6.05 -9.10
CA ALA A 102 -25.88 -7.30 -8.40
C ALA A 102 -24.46 -7.36 -7.85
N LEU A 103 -24.21 -8.15 -6.80
CA LEU A 103 -22.89 -8.25 -6.14
C LEU A 103 -21.75 -8.61 -7.10
N TRP A 104 -21.99 -9.45 -8.09
CA TRP A 104 -20.93 -9.84 -9.03
C TRP A 104 -20.40 -8.65 -9.86
N HIS A 105 -21.22 -7.61 -10.10
CA HIS A 105 -20.75 -6.39 -10.76
C HIS A 105 -19.70 -5.69 -9.89
N LEU A 106 -19.93 -5.65 -8.58
CA LEU A 106 -18.98 -5.07 -7.62
C LEU A 106 -17.64 -5.83 -7.62
N TYR A 107 -17.68 -7.17 -7.69
CA TYR A 107 -16.48 -8.00 -7.77
C TYR A 107 -15.73 -7.80 -9.08
N ALA A 108 -16.44 -7.71 -10.20
CA ALA A 108 -15.85 -7.45 -11.51
C ALA A 108 -15.18 -6.06 -11.55
N VAL A 109 -15.85 -5.04 -11.01
CA VAL A 109 -15.29 -3.68 -10.87
C VAL A 109 -14.03 -3.69 -10.00
N ALA A 110 -14.07 -4.36 -8.85
CA ALA A 110 -12.92 -4.47 -7.95
C ALA A 110 -11.73 -5.18 -8.62
N ALA A 111 -11.98 -6.21 -9.44
CA ALA A 111 -10.94 -6.94 -10.16
C ALA A 111 -10.26 -6.07 -11.22
N VAL A 112 -11.02 -5.36 -12.04
CA VAL A 112 -10.46 -4.43 -13.04
C VAL A 112 -9.73 -3.29 -12.34
N TYR A 113 -10.32 -2.71 -11.32
CA TYR A 113 -9.71 -1.65 -10.52
C TYR A 113 -8.36 -2.08 -9.92
N GLY A 114 -8.31 -3.27 -9.29
CA GLY A 114 -7.09 -3.82 -8.72
C GLY A 114 -6.00 -4.05 -9.77
N LEU A 115 -6.37 -4.55 -10.95
CA LEU A 115 -5.44 -4.81 -12.05
C LEU A 115 -4.69 -3.56 -12.49
N PHE A 116 -5.39 -2.44 -12.58
CA PHE A 116 -4.85 -1.16 -13.06
C PHE A 116 -4.16 -0.33 -11.97
N LYS A 117 -4.51 -0.51 -10.69
CA LYS A 117 -4.03 0.32 -9.56
C LYS A 117 -2.52 0.50 -9.49
N ILE A 118 -1.74 -0.50 -9.90
CA ILE A 118 -0.28 -0.46 -9.79
C ILE A 118 0.38 0.46 -10.81
N LEU A 119 -0.30 0.75 -11.95
CA LEU A 119 0.27 1.53 -13.04
C LEU A 119 0.64 2.97 -12.62
N PRO A 120 -0.28 3.80 -12.07
CA PRO A 120 0.06 5.15 -11.67
C PRO A 120 1.10 5.18 -10.54
N ILE A 121 1.06 4.22 -9.60
CA ILE A 121 2.03 4.10 -8.52
C ILE A 121 3.46 3.90 -9.07
N GLY A 122 3.61 3.16 -10.18
CA GLY A 122 4.89 2.96 -10.83
C GLY A 122 5.30 4.10 -11.77
N ILE A 123 4.35 4.74 -12.43
CA ILE A 123 4.61 5.73 -13.49
C ILE A 123 4.84 7.14 -12.92
N ILE A 124 4.00 7.60 -11.97
CA ILE A 124 4.05 8.99 -11.48
C ILE A 124 5.44 9.38 -10.96
N PRO A 125 6.14 8.58 -10.13
CA PRO A 125 7.48 8.92 -9.68
C PRO A 125 8.49 9.07 -10.82
N THR A 126 8.32 8.32 -11.93
CA THR A 126 9.22 8.39 -13.10
C THR A 126 8.99 9.61 -13.98
N VAL A 127 7.84 10.26 -13.85
CA VAL A 127 7.48 11.47 -14.61
C VAL A 127 7.99 12.74 -13.91
N ILE A 128 8.13 12.72 -12.58
CA ILE A 128 8.56 13.90 -11.80
C ILE A 128 9.89 14.49 -12.30
N PRO A 129 10.96 13.69 -12.59
CA PRO A 129 12.22 14.23 -13.11
C PRO A 129 12.10 14.95 -14.46
N ASP A 130 11.10 14.60 -15.29
CA ASP A 130 10.86 15.25 -16.59
C ASP A 130 10.15 16.60 -16.44
N LEU A 131 9.49 16.84 -15.29
CA LEU A 131 8.66 18.03 -15.06
C LEU A 131 9.36 19.05 -14.17
N VAL A 132 10.24 18.59 -13.26
CA VAL A 132 10.84 19.42 -12.20
C VAL A 132 12.33 19.54 -12.45
N PRO A 133 12.91 20.77 -12.42
CA PRO A 133 14.35 20.96 -12.53
C PRO A 133 15.12 20.17 -11.46
N ALA A 134 16.32 19.66 -11.81
CA ALA A 134 17.13 18.81 -10.94
C ALA A 134 17.34 19.37 -9.52
N ARG A 135 17.53 20.70 -9.40
CA ARG A 135 17.67 21.40 -8.10
C ARG A 135 16.43 21.33 -7.19
N HIS A 136 15.26 20.99 -7.72
CA HIS A 136 13.99 20.89 -6.98
C HIS A 136 13.41 19.47 -6.99
N LEU A 137 14.14 18.50 -7.52
CA LEU A 137 13.64 17.13 -7.68
C LEU A 137 13.26 16.48 -6.35
N SER A 138 14.08 16.65 -5.32
CA SER A 138 13.78 16.14 -3.96
C SER A 138 12.48 16.73 -3.40
N THR A 139 12.22 18.01 -3.68
CA THR A 139 10.97 18.67 -3.27
C THR A 139 9.75 18.11 -4.03
N GLY A 140 9.90 17.83 -5.33
CA GLY A 140 8.83 17.20 -6.13
C GLY A 140 8.48 15.80 -5.62
N ILE A 141 9.50 14.99 -5.33
CA ILE A 141 9.31 13.65 -4.75
C ILE A 141 8.67 13.72 -3.35
N ALA A 142 9.11 14.68 -2.52
CA ALA A 142 8.53 14.89 -1.19
C ALA A 142 7.05 15.30 -1.26
N LEU A 143 6.66 16.16 -2.22
CA LEU A 143 5.26 16.53 -2.44
C LEU A 143 4.40 15.33 -2.86
N GLU A 144 4.92 14.44 -3.68
CA GLU A 144 4.24 13.19 -4.07
C GLU A 144 4.04 12.28 -2.87
N ALA A 145 5.06 12.09 -2.04
CA ALA A 145 4.96 11.28 -0.83
C ALA A 145 3.94 11.86 0.17
N VAL A 146 3.91 13.20 0.34
CA VAL A 146 2.91 13.89 1.17
C VAL A 146 1.50 13.70 0.59
N ALA A 147 1.34 13.80 -0.74
CA ALA A 147 0.07 13.58 -1.41
C ALA A 147 -0.47 12.16 -1.16
N THR A 148 0.37 11.15 -1.34
CA THR A 148 0.02 9.74 -1.12
C THR A 148 -0.36 9.47 0.34
N GLY A 149 0.43 9.98 1.29
CA GLY A 149 0.13 9.85 2.72
C GLY A 149 -1.16 10.56 3.14
N ALA A 150 -1.35 11.81 2.68
CA ALA A 150 -2.56 12.58 2.96
C ALA A 150 -3.81 11.93 2.33
N ALA A 151 -3.71 11.41 1.12
CA ALA A 151 -4.81 10.73 0.46
C ALA A 151 -5.18 9.41 1.16
N GLY A 152 -4.18 8.67 1.66
CA GLY A 152 -4.40 7.46 2.46
C GLY A 152 -5.21 7.75 3.74
N LEU A 153 -5.00 8.91 4.36
CA LEU A 153 -5.76 9.37 5.53
C LEU A 153 -7.13 9.94 5.13
N LEU A 154 -7.13 10.90 4.21
CA LEU A 154 -8.34 11.68 3.88
C LEU A 154 -9.34 10.88 3.03
N GLY A 155 -8.86 10.00 2.13
CA GLY A 155 -9.73 9.23 1.25
C GLY A 155 -10.77 8.40 2.00
N PRO A 156 -10.38 7.51 2.92
CA PRO A 156 -11.34 6.76 3.72
C PRO A 156 -12.26 7.65 4.58
N MET A 157 -11.74 8.75 5.15
CA MET A 157 -12.55 9.68 5.93
C MET A 157 -13.62 10.37 5.06
N VAL A 158 -13.24 10.79 3.85
CA VAL A 158 -14.16 11.37 2.86
C VAL A 158 -15.21 10.35 2.46
N GLY A 159 -14.82 9.09 2.19
CA GLY A 159 -15.75 8.02 1.88
C GLY A 159 -16.72 7.75 3.03
N GLY A 160 -16.22 7.65 4.27
CA GLY A 160 -17.04 7.46 5.46
C GLY A 160 -18.04 8.61 5.72
N ALA A 161 -17.66 9.83 5.37
CA ALA A 161 -18.54 11.00 5.46
C ALA A 161 -19.58 11.05 4.32
N LEU A 162 -19.17 10.73 3.08
CA LEU A 162 -20.03 10.85 1.91
C LEU A 162 -21.03 9.70 1.77
N VAL A 163 -20.65 8.45 2.14
CA VAL A 163 -21.54 7.29 1.99
C VAL A 163 -22.91 7.49 2.68
N PRO A 164 -23.01 7.96 3.93
CA PRO A 164 -24.32 8.21 4.55
C PRO A 164 -25.06 9.41 3.97
N LEU A 165 -24.36 10.38 3.34
CA LEU A 165 -24.96 11.59 2.79
C LEU A 165 -25.54 11.40 1.41
N ILE A 166 -24.82 10.74 0.51
CA ILE A 166 -25.20 10.60 -0.90
C ILE A 166 -25.35 9.14 -1.35
N GLY A 167 -25.04 8.19 -0.48
CA GLY A 167 -25.04 6.76 -0.79
C GLY A 167 -23.76 6.26 -1.44
N ALA A 168 -23.43 4.97 -1.19
CA ALA A 168 -22.19 4.36 -1.66
C ALA A 168 -22.05 4.39 -3.19
N ASN A 169 -23.14 4.18 -3.93
CA ASN A 169 -23.15 4.23 -5.40
C ASN A 169 -22.69 5.59 -5.93
N TRP A 170 -23.15 6.68 -5.34
CA TRP A 170 -22.78 8.03 -5.78
C TRP A 170 -21.36 8.42 -5.39
N VAL A 171 -20.84 7.87 -4.30
CA VAL A 171 -19.40 8.03 -3.97
C VAL A 171 -18.52 7.44 -5.07
N LEU A 172 -18.91 6.29 -5.64
CA LEU A 172 -18.20 5.69 -6.78
C LEU A 172 -18.32 6.55 -8.06
N ALA A 173 -19.45 7.24 -8.27
CA ALA A 173 -19.59 8.21 -9.37
C ALA A 173 -18.67 9.42 -9.19
N VAL A 174 -18.53 9.95 -7.97
CA VAL A 174 -17.60 11.04 -7.66
C VAL A 174 -16.17 10.63 -7.94
N ASP A 175 -15.78 9.40 -7.59
CA ASP A 175 -14.45 8.89 -7.88
C ASP A 175 -14.26 8.69 -9.40
N ALA A 176 -15.26 8.16 -10.11
CA ALA A 176 -15.22 8.09 -11.57
C ALA A 176 -14.95 9.46 -12.22
N ALA A 177 -15.57 10.52 -11.69
CA ALA A 177 -15.32 11.89 -12.13
C ALA A 177 -13.88 12.33 -11.80
N SER A 178 -13.30 11.91 -10.67
CA SER A 178 -11.92 12.20 -10.30
C SER A 178 -10.92 11.62 -11.31
N TYR A 179 -11.16 10.40 -11.79
CA TYR A 179 -10.35 9.79 -12.86
C TYR A 179 -10.44 10.53 -14.18
N VAL A 180 -11.65 10.96 -14.57
CA VAL A 180 -11.81 11.78 -15.77
C VAL A 180 -11.05 13.10 -15.63
N ALA A 181 -11.15 13.75 -14.47
CA ALA A 181 -10.40 14.97 -14.19
C ALA A 181 -8.88 14.75 -14.24
N PHE A 182 -8.38 13.61 -13.71
CA PHE A 182 -6.97 13.25 -13.81
C PHE A 182 -6.54 12.99 -15.26
N ALA A 183 -7.33 12.25 -16.04
CA ALA A 183 -7.05 12.02 -17.45
C ALA A 183 -6.97 13.34 -18.23
N LEU A 184 -7.91 14.26 -18.01
CA LEU A 184 -7.92 15.59 -18.63
C LEU A 184 -6.72 16.44 -18.18
N ALA A 185 -6.33 16.36 -16.91
CA ALA A 185 -5.14 17.04 -16.39
C ALA A 185 -3.88 16.54 -17.12
N VAL A 186 -3.71 15.22 -17.30
CA VAL A 186 -2.58 14.60 -17.99
C VAL A 186 -2.60 14.95 -19.50
N LEU A 187 -3.76 14.94 -20.14
CA LEU A 187 -3.91 15.36 -21.54
C LEU A 187 -3.56 16.83 -21.75
N GLY A 188 -3.94 17.69 -20.79
CA GLY A 188 -3.65 19.13 -20.84
C GLY A 188 -2.21 19.51 -20.49
N MET A 189 -1.31 18.56 -20.19
CA MET A 189 0.11 18.85 -19.98
C MET A 189 0.83 19.11 -21.31
N LYS A 190 1.71 20.11 -21.32
CA LYS A 190 2.55 20.44 -22.48
C LYS A 190 3.78 19.55 -22.59
N ALA A 191 4.29 19.06 -21.46
CA ALA A 191 5.45 18.16 -21.40
C ALA A 191 5.17 16.87 -22.17
N ARG A 192 6.15 16.41 -22.95
CA ARG A 192 6.07 15.14 -23.68
C ARG A 192 6.44 13.99 -22.76
N LEU A 193 5.46 13.32 -22.17
CA LEU A 193 5.67 12.10 -21.37
C LEU A 193 5.85 10.91 -22.32
N GLY A 194 7.04 10.82 -22.91
CA GLY A 194 7.44 9.75 -23.83
C GLY A 194 7.63 8.40 -23.13
N ARG A 195 8.17 7.43 -23.89
CA ARG A 195 8.68 6.18 -23.31
C ARG A 195 9.92 6.49 -22.48
N PRO A 196 10.18 5.74 -21.38
CA PRO A 196 11.48 5.80 -20.73
C PRO A 196 12.57 5.52 -21.76
N ALA A 197 13.69 6.24 -21.68
CA ALA A 197 14.85 5.90 -22.50
C ALA A 197 15.27 4.46 -22.16
N PRO A 198 15.56 3.60 -23.17
CA PRO A 198 16.10 2.28 -22.89
C PRO A 198 17.36 2.45 -22.07
N SER A 199 17.37 1.97 -20.82
CA SER A 199 18.62 1.94 -20.07
C SER A 199 19.54 0.92 -20.75
N PRO A 200 20.81 1.25 -20.99
CA PRO A 200 21.78 0.31 -21.54
C PRO A 200 21.84 -0.98 -20.71
N ASP A 201 21.65 -0.85 -19.41
CA ASP A 201 21.57 -1.96 -18.47
C ASP A 201 20.23 -2.73 -18.51
N GLY A 202 19.14 -2.13 -18.95
CA GLY A 202 17.82 -2.77 -19.03
C GLY A 202 17.78 -3.89 -20.07
N ALA A 203 18.43 -3.72 -21.21
CA ALA A 203 18.54 -4.76 -22.24
C ALA A 203 19.48 -5.91 -21.80
N ALA A 204 20.53 -5.62 -21.06
CA ALA A 204 21.42 -6.62 -20.45
C ALA A 204 20.75 -7.31 -19.26
N ALA A 205 19.97 -6.59 -18.46
CA ALA A 205 19.20 -7.14 -17.34
C ALA A 205 18.04 -8.02 -17.81
N ALA A 206 17.37 -7.68 -18.90
CA ALA A 206 16.31 -8.51 -19.52
C ALA A 206 16.86 -9.84 -20.07
N ARG A 207 18.13 -9.90 -20.48
CA ARG A 207 18.79 -11.13 -20.94
C ARG A 207 19.23 -12.06 -19.81
N ARG A 208 19.35 -11.57 -18.57
CA ARG A 208 19.67 -12.38 -17.39
C ARG A 208 18.37 -12.84 -16.70
N THR A 209 17.58 -13.65 -17.39
CA THR A 209 16.23 -14.09 -16.98
C THR A 209 16.19 -15.10 -15.81
N SER A 210 17.31 -15.51 -15.26
CA SER A 210 17.31 -16.49 -14.17
C SER A 210 16.99 -15.84 -12.81
N TRP A 211 15.93 -16.31 -12.16
CA TRP A 211 15.60 -16.00 -10.75
C TRP A 211 16.42 -16.82 -9.75
N ALA A 212 17.16 -17.85 -10.23
CA ALA A 212 17.90 -18.75 -9.38
C ALA A 212 18.92 -18.05 -8.44
N PRO A 213 19.69 -17.03 -8.87
CA PRO A 213 20.59 -16.31 -7.97
C PRO A 213 19.86 -15.58 -6.86
N VAL A 214 18.69 -14.98 -7.16
CA VAL A 214 17.86 -14.26 -6.17
C VAL A 214 17.27 -15.22 -5.14
N VAL A 215 16.71 -16.33 -5.61
CA VAL A 215 16.16 -17.37 -4.73
C VAL A 215 17.26 -18.01 -3.91
N GLY A 216 18.43 -18.28 -4.53
CA GLY A 216 19.61 -18.78 -3.83
C GLY A 216 20.10 -17.84 -2.74
N PHE A 217 20.16 -16.54 -3.01
CA PHE A 217 20.50 -15.51 -2.03
C PHE A 217 19.47 -15.49 -0.86
N LEU A 218 18.16 -15.40 -1.17
CA LEU A 218 17.12 -15.37 -0.14
C LEU A 218 17.12 -16.62 0.75
N ARG A 219 17.46 -17.79 0.22
CA ARG A 219 17.53 -19.04 1.00
C ARG A 219 18.76 -19.11 1.88
N ARG A 220 19.88 -18.48 1.48
CA ARG A 220 21.15 -18.49 2.23
C ARG A 220 21.21 -17.42 3.28
N ASP A 221 20.64 -16.25 3.03
CA ASP A 221 20.59 -15.15 3.99
C ASP A 221 19.41 -15.34 4.96
N ARG A 222 19.76 -15.77 6.19
CA ARG A 222 18.77 -16.05 7.24
C ARG A 222 17.93 -14.83 7.61
N VAL A 223 18.53 -13.64 7.60
CA VAL A 223 17.82 -12.39 7.94
C VAL A 223 16.78 -12.06 6.88
N MET A 224 17.15 -12.17 5.59
CA MET A 224 16.25 -11.94 4.47
C MET A 224 15.12 -12.97 4.44
N LEU A 225 15.40 -14.24 4.74
CA LEU A 225 14.40 -15.28 4.84
C LEU A 225 13.41 -14.98 5.97
N VAL A 226 13.90 -14.67 7.18
CA VAL A 226 13.05 -14.31 8.33
C VAL A 226 12.18 -13.11 8.01
N ILE A 227 12.74 -12.03 7.46
CA ILE A 227 11.96 -10.85 7.08
C ILE A 227 10.87 -11.23 6.06
N THR A 228 11.20 -12.05 5.04
CA THR A 228 10.22 -12.44 4.03
C THR A 228 9.05 -13.22 4.66
N VAL A 229 9.36 -14.22 5.48
CA VAL A 229 8.33 -15.06 6.13
C VAL A 229 7.50 -14.24 7.12
N THR A 230 8.15 -13.46 7.98
CA THR A 230 7.45 -12.68 9.01
C THR A 230 6.54 -11.62 8.41
N PHE A 231 6.98 -10.92 7.36
CA PHE A 231 6.13 -9.96 6.67
C PHE A 231 5.01 -10.62 5.87
N THR A 232 5.23 -11.80 5.30
CA THR A 232 4.16 -12.54 4.62
C THR A 232 3.05 -12.90 5.60
N LEU A 233 3.39 -13.46 6.77
CA LEU A 233 2.41 -13.77 7.82
C LEU A 233 1.70 -12.52 8.34
N PHE A 234 2.44 -11.42 8.56
CA PHE A 234 1.88 -10.16 9.01
C PHE A 234 0.89 -9.55 8.00
N ASN A 235 1.18 -9.69 6.69
CA ASN A 235 0.26 -9.26 5.64
C ASN A 235 -0.99 -10.15 5.53
N ILE A 236 -0.95 -11.42 5.93
CA ILE A 236 -2.18 -12.22 6.08
C ILE A 236 -3.09 -11.58 7.14
N SER A 237 -2.53 -11.22 8.30
CA SER A 237 -3.28 -10.51 9.35
C SER A 237 -3.86 -9.18 8.85
N LEU A 238 -3.10 -8.40 8.09
CA LEU A 238 -3.58 -7.15 7.49
C LEU A 238 -4.72 -7.42 6.49
N GLY A 239 -4.61 -8.48 5.67
CA GLY A 239 -5.68 -8.90 4.76
C GLY A 239 -6.97 -9.27 5.51
N MET A 240 -6.88 -9.95 6.66
CA MET A 240 -8.03 -10.21 7.53
C MET A 240 -8.64 -8.90 8.07
N LEU A 241 -7.81 -7.94 8.47
CA LEU A 241 -8.26 -6.64 8.98
C LEU A 241 -9.06 -5.85 7.96
N THR A 242 -8.74 -5.95 6.65
CA THR A 242 -9.49 -5.27 5.57
C THR A 242 -10.94 -5.77 5.44
N VAL A 243 -11.22 -7.01 5.86
CA VAL A 243 -12.56 -7.59 5.93
C VAL A 243 -13.22 -7.32 7.28
N ALA A 244 -12.42 -7.39 8.36
CA ALA A 244 -12.90 -7.20 9.71
C ALA A 244 -13.44 -5.78 9.98
N GLN A 245 -12.79 -4.74 9.47
CA GLN A 245 -13.20 -3.35 9.69
C GLN A 245 -14.59 -3.03 9.15
N PRO A 246 -14.93 -3.31 7.87
CA PRO A 246 -16.28 -3.04 7.35
C PRO A 246 -17.34 -3.88 8.06
N TRP A 247 -17.05 -5.15 8.34
CA TRP A 247 -17.96 -6.02 9.07
C TRP A 247 -18.21 -5.51 10.49
N LEU A 248 -17.16 -5.15 11.22
CA LEU A 248 -17.26 -4.62 12.57
C LEU A 248 -18.04 -3.30 12.62
N ALA A 249 -17.81 -2.41 11.66
CA ALA A 249 -18.53 -1.15 11.54
C ALA A 249 -20.02 -1.34 11.21
N HIS A 250 -20.37 -2.43 10.50
CA HIS A 250 -21.75 -2.74 10.14
C HIS A 250 -22.48 -3.45 11.26
N GLU A 251 -21.88 -4.50 11.85
CA GLU A 251 -22.55 -5.45 12.74
C GLU A 251 -22.47 -5.07 14.23
N ARG A 252 -21.40 -4.38 14.65
CA ARG A 252 -21.12 -4.24 16.09
C ARG A 252 -20.87 -2.82 16.58
N LEU A 253 -20.50 -1.89 15.70
CA LEU A 253 -20.20 -0.53 16.09
C LEU A 253 -21.29 0.44 15.64
N PRO A 254 -21.61 1.46 16.42
CA PRO A 254 -22.50 2.52 15.98
C PRO A 254 -21.81 3.41 14.93
N GLY A 255 -22.61 4.03 14.04
CA GLY A 255 -22.10 5.01 13.06
C GLY A 255 -21.88 4.46 11.64
N GLY A 256 -22.01 3.15 11.43
CA GLY A 256 -22.05 2.56 10.08
C GLY A 256 -20.84 2.94 9.22
N ALA A 257 -21.07 3.41 8.00
CA ALA A 257 -20.02 3.81 7.06
C ALA A 257 -19.12 4.93 7.58
N THR A 258 -19.64 5.84 8.41
CA THR A 258 -18.83 6.89 9.06
C THR A 258 -17.82 6.26 10.00
N MET A 259 -18.23 5.27 10.79
CA MET A 259 -17.32 4.52 11.66
C MET A 259 -16.25 3.79 10.86
N LEU A 260 -16.63 3.13 9.74
CA LEU A 260 -15.67 2.50 8.84
C LEU A 260 -14.62 3.50 8.32
N GLY A 261 -15.08 4.67 7.88
CA GLY A 261 -14.18 5.75 7.44
C GLY A 261 -13.25 6.23 8.55
N ALA A 262 -13.76 6.34 9.80
CA ALA A 262 -12.97 6.71 10.96
C ALA A 262 -11.91 5.63 11.30
N LEU A 263 -12.27 4.35 11.27
CA LEU A 263 -11.33 3.24 11.52
C LEU A 263 -10.19 3.25 10.50
N ALA A 264 -10.51 3.33 9.21
CA ALA A 264 -9.52 3.35 8.14
C ALA A 264 -8.67 4.64 8.16
N GLY A 265 -9.29 5.79 8.44
CA GLY A 265 -8.59 7.07 8.56
C GLY A 265 -7.63 7.10 9.76
N VAL A 266 -8.07 6.64 10.93
CA VAL A 266 -7.21 6.56 12.13
C VAL A 266 -6.04 5.60 11.90
N LEU A 267 -6.28 4.44 11.26
CA LEU A 267 -5.22 3.51 10.89
C LEU A 267 -4.19 4.18 9.97
N ALA A 268 -4.65 4.84 8.90
CA ALA A 268 -3.76 5.52 7.96
C ALA A 268 -2.99 6.68 8.61
N GLY A 269 -3.64 7.46 9.50
CA GLY A 269 -3.00 8.51 10.28
C GLY A 269 -1.92 7.97 11.23
N ALA A 270 -2.20 6.85 11.89
CA ALA A 270 -1.24 6.16 12.75
C ALA A 270 -0.04 5.63 11.94
N GLN A 271 -0.28 5.03 10.77
CA GLN A 271 0.78 4.56 9.87
C GLN A 271 1.63 5.72 9.33
N LEU A 272 1.03 6.83 8.94
CA LEU A 272 1.76 8.03 8.52
C LEU A 272 2.66 8.55 9.65
N THR A 273 2.13 8.67 10.86
CA THR A 273 2.86 9.11 12.05
C THR A 273 3.99 8.13 12.36
N GLY A 274 3.75 6.82 12.33
CA GLY A 274 4.75 5.78 12.54
C GLY A 274 5.89 5.84 11.51
N SER A 275 5.57 6.10 10.24
CA SER A 275 6.57 6.28 9.17
C SER A 275 7.47 7.49 9.41
N VAL A 276 6.89 8.62 9.85
CA VAL A 276 7.66 9.84 10.20
C VAL A 276 8.57 9.59 11.39
N ILE A 277 8.04 8.95 12.45
CA ILE A 277 8.84 8.58 13.63
C ILE A 277 9.99 7.66 13.23
N ALA A 278 9.72 6.62 12.44
CA ALA A 278 10.74 5.68 12.00
C ALA A 278 11.85 6.35 11.17
N GLY A 279 11.48 7.30 10.32
CA GLY A 279 12.43 8.08 9.52
C GLY A 279 13.31 9.03 10.36
N ALA A 280 12.82 9.50 11.50
CA ALA A 280 13.55 10.37 12.43
C ALA A 280 14.45 9.59 13.40
N LEU A 281 14.17 8.30 13.63
CA LEU A 281 14.95 7.46 14.52
C LEU A 281 16.28 7.02 13.88
N ARG A 282 17.31 6.93 14.70
CA ARG A 282 18.59 6.35 14.27
C ARG A 282 18.43 4.87 13.92
N PRO A 283 19.24 4.35 12.98
CA PRO A 283 19.30 2.92 12.72
C PRO A 283 19.50 2.13 14.04
N ALA A 284 18.75 1.05 14.23
CA ALA A 284 18.85 0.26 15.44
C ALA A 284 20.12 -0.60 15.40
N ALA A 285 20.87 -0.64 16.51
CA ALA A 285 22.00 -1.55 16.67
C ALA A 285 21.57 -3.04 16.56
N ARG A 286 20.31 -3.35 16.88
CA ARG A 286 19.70 -4.69 16.74
C ARG A 286 18.37 -4.57 15.99
N PRO A 287 18.39 -4.54 14.66
CA PRO A 287 17.19 -4.28 13.87
C PRO A 287 16.11 -5.36 14.04
N MET A 288 16.47 -6.64 14.15
CA MET A 288 15.52 -7.73 14.36
C MET A 288 14.80 -7.62 15.71
N LEU A 289 15.50 -7.18 16.77
CA LEU A 289 14.89 -6.92 18.07
C LEU A 289 13.83 -5.82 17.97
N ARG A 290 14.15 -4.71 17.29
CA ARG A 290 13.20 -3.60 17.08
C ARG A 290 12.00 -4.03 16.25
N ILE A 291 12.21 -4.77 15.18
CA ILE A 291 11.13 -5.29 14.32
C ILE A 291 10.23 -6.20 15.15
N GLY A 292 10.78 -7.17 15.88
CA GLY A 292 10.00 -8.13 16.66
C GLY A 292 9.18 -7.47 17.78
N THR A 293 9.75 -6.52 18.54
CA THR A 293 9.02 -5.80 19.59
C THR A 293 7.87 -4.97 19.03
N LEU A 294 8.09 -4.29 17.90
CA LEU A 294 7.05 -3.50 17.24
C LEU A 294 5.93 -4.38 16.66
N GLN A 295 6.26 -5.56 16.11
CA GLN A 295 5.25 -6.52 15.62
C GLN A 295 4.39 -7.05 16.76
N LEU A 296 4.98 -7.37 17.93
CA LEU A 296 4.21 -7.78 19.10
C LEU A 296 3.31 -6.66 19.65
N LEU A 297 3.80 -5.42 19.64
CA LEU A 297 2.98 -4.27 20.02
C LEU A 297 1.80 -4.09 19.06
N ALA A 298 2.03 -4.19 17.76
CA ALA A 298 0.97 -4.16 16.74
C ALA A 298 -0.07 -5.28 16.98
N ALA A 299 0.39 -6.51 17.22
CA ALA A 299 -0.50 -7.63 17.52
C ALA A 299 -1.37 -7.37 18.77
N GLY A 300 -0.81 -6.74 19.80
CA GLY A 300 -1.57 -6.30 20.99
C GLY A 300 -2.69 -5.32 20.66
N GLY A 301 -2.48 -4.43 19.69
CA GLY A 301 -3.51 -3.51 19.19
C GLY A 301 -4.73 -4.21 18.59
N LEU A 302 -4.52 -5.36 17.93
CA LEU A 302 -5.62 -6.14 17.36
C LEU A 302 -6.52 -6.78 18.43
N LEU A 303 -6.00 -7.10 19.61
CA LEU A 303 -6.82 -7.63 20.71
C LEU A 303 -7.85 -6.62 21.21
N LEU A 304 -7.59 -5.31 21.05
CA LEU A 304 -8.55 -4.28 21.45
C LEU A 304 -9.84 -4.30 20.61
N LEU A 305 -9.82 -4.94 19.43
CA LEU A 305 -11.01 -5.15 18.61
C LEU A 305 -12.02 -6.07 19.31
N LEU A 306 -11.58 -6.97 20.19
CA LEU A 306 -12.48 -7.85 20.96
C LEU A 306 -13.49 -7.09 21.80
N GLY A 307 -13.13 -5.89 22.27
CA GLY A 307 -14.00 -5.08 23.11
C GLY A 307 -15.27 -4.58 22.40
N ALA A 308 -15.32 -4.61 21.06
CA ALA A 308 -16.42 -4.11 20.21
C ALA A 308 -16.96 -2.74 20.65
N HIS A 309 -16.12 -1.92 21.29
CA HIS A 309 -16.44 -0.57 21.72
C HIS A 309 -15.71 0.45 20.83
N PRO A 310 -16.37 1.50 20.34
CA PRO A 310 -15.78 2.43 19.36
C PRO A 310 -14.38 2.96 19.76
N VAL A 311 -14.25 3.43 21.01
CA VAL A 311 -12.98 3.98 21.49
C VAL A 311 -11.89 2.92 21.56
N LEU A 312 -12.18 1.70 22.05
CA LEU A 312 -11.20 0.63 22.14
C LEU A 312 -10.71 0.21 20.75
N VAL A 313 -11.63 0.11 19.79
CA VAL A 313 -11.29 -0.26 18.43
C VAL A 313 -10.45 0.83 17.75
N LEU A 314 -10.79 2.11 17.91
CA LEU A 314 -10.00 3.24 17.41
C LEU A 314 -8.60 3.29 18.05
N VAL A 315 -8.48 3.07 19.36
CA VAL A 315 -7.18 2.94 20.04
C VAL A 315 -6.41 1.73 19.49
N GLY A 316 -7.09 0.61 19.25
CA GLY A 316 -6.51 -0.57 18.62
C GLY A 316 -5.91 -0.28 17.24
N GLN A 317 -6.59 0.54 16.41
CA GLN A 317 -6.06 0.98 15.11
C GLN A 317 -4.77 1.81 15.26
N VAL A 318 -4.68 2.66 16.27
CA VAL A 318 -3.45 3.43 16.54
C VAL A 318 -2.33 2.52 17.02
N VAL A 319 -2.61 1.64 17.99
CA VAL A 319 -1.62 0.71 18.56
C VAL A 319 -1.14 -0.31 17.53
N TYR A 320 -1.97 -0.68 16.55
CA TYR A 320 -1.58 -1.50 15.43
C TYR A 320 -0.81 -0.70 14.37
N GLY A 321 -1.37 0.40 13.88
CA GLY A 321 -0.91 1.10 12.68
C GLY A 321 0.43 1.82 12.86
N LEU A 322 0.67 2.40 14.03
CA LEU A 322 1.91 3.14 14.30
C LEU A 322 3.14 2.19 14.27
N PRO A 323 3.16 1.07 15.04
CA PRO A 323 4.25 0.11 14.96
C PRO A 323 4.36 -0.59 13.60
N ASP A 324 3.25 -0.88 12.91
CA ASP A 324 3.25 -1.49 11.57
C ASP A 324 4.07 -0.67 10.58
N ALA A 325 3.84 0.64 10.52
CA ALA A 325 4.61 1.52 9.66
C ALA A 325 6.09 1.60 10.06
N MET A 326 6.39 1.63 11.37
CA MET A 326 7.77 1.62 11.86
C MET A 326 8.49 0.31 11.50
N VAL A 327 7.81 -0.83 11.58
CA VAL A 327 8.31 -2.15 11.13
C VAL A 327 8.61 -2.12 9.64
N THR A 328 7.70 -1.58 8.83
CA THR A 328 7.85 -1.47 7.38
C THR A 328 9.11 -0.68 7.00
N VAL A 329 9.30 0.52 7.55
CA VAL A 329 10.48 1.36 7.30
C VAL A 329 11.76 0.66 7.78
N SER A 330 11.75 0.07 8.99
CA SER A 330 12.90 -0.62 9.56
C SER A 330 13.32 -1.81 8.70
N SER A 331 12.34 -2.61 8.24
CA SER A 331 12.62 -3.78 7.40
C SER A 331 13.14 -3.39 6.02
N GLN A 332 12.66 -2.29 5.44
CA GLN A 332 13.20 -1.78 4.17
C GLN A 332 14.68 -1.43 4.32
N THR A 333 15.06 -0.73 5.39
CA THR A 333 16.47 -0.38 5.67
C THR A 333 17.36 -1.63 5.73
N VAL A 334 16.92 -2.66 6.48
CA VAL A 334 17.66 -3.92 6.60
C VAL A 334 17.79 -4.63 5.25
N ARG A 335 16.69 -4.72 4.50
CA ARG A 335 16.70 -5.35 3.16
C ARG A 335 17.66 -4.66 2.20
N TYR A 336 17.67 -3.32 2.18
CA TYR A 336 18.62 -2.57 1.34
C TYR A 336 20.07 -2.80 1.75
N ALA A 337 20.36 -2.86 3.06
CA ALA A 337 21.71 -3.09 3.56
C ALA A 337 22.25 -4.50 3.29
N HIS A 338 21.39 -5.53 3.38
CA HIS A 338 21.78 -6.93 3.17
C HIS A 338 21.82 -7.37 1.70
N THR A 339 21.17 -6.61 0.80
CA THR A 339 21.07 -7.06 -0.59
C THR A 339 22.21 -6.50 -1.44
N PRO A 340 23.03 -7.38 -2.11
CA PRO A 340 24.05 -6.96 -3.06
C PRO A 340 23.46 -6.05 -4.16
N GLU A 341 24.24 -5.07 -4.61
CA GLU A 341 23.76 -4.08 -5.58
C GLU A 341 23.23 -4.69 -6.87
N GLU A 342 23.91 -5.73 -7.37
CA GLU A 342 23.56 -6.43 -8.62
C GLU A 342 22.21 -7.18 -8.54
N LEU A 343 21.81 -7.60 -7.33
CA LEU A 343 20.56 -8.34 -7.09
C LEU A 343 19.44 -7.47 -6.50
N ARG A 344 19.74 -6.23 -6.07
CA ARG A 344 18.87 -5.39 -5.26
C ARG A 344 17.48 -5.21 -5.88
N GLY A 345 17.39 -4.78 -7.12
CA GLY A 345 16.09 -4.55 -7.78
C GLY A 345 15.22 -5.79 -7.84
N ARG A 346 15.80 -6.93 -8.23
CA ARG A 346 15.07 -8.20 -8.34
C ARG A 346 14.65 -8.76 -6.98
N THR A 347 15.55 -8.73 -6.00
CA THR A 347 15.28 -9.18 -4.64
C THR A 347 14.15 -8.39 -4.01
N MET A 348 14.18 -7.03 -4.12
CA MET A 348 13.13 -6.17 -3.60
C MET A 348 11.78 -6.45 -4.29
N THR A 349 11.77 -6.63 -5.60
CA THR A 349 10.55 -6.95 -6.36
C THR A 349 9.98 -8.30 -5.93
N LEU A 350 10.80 -9.35 -5.86
CA LEU A 350 10.35 -10.69 -5.46
C LEU A 350 9.79 -10.68 -4.03
N MET A 351 10.52 -10.11 -3.07
CA MET A 351 10.07 -10.02 -1.68
C MET A 351 8.75 -9.24 -1.59
N ARG A 352 8.64 -8.09 -2.26
CA ARG A 352 7.42 -7.30 -2.28
C ARG A 352 6.24 -8.09 -2.84
N THR A 353 6.44 -8.82 -3.94
CA THR A 353 5.40 -9.66 -4.54
C THR A 353 4.95 -10.74 -3.58
N LEU A 354 5.89 -11.47 -2.96
CA LEU A 354 5.58 -12.52 -1.98
C LEU A 354 4.81 -11.95 -0.77
N MET A 355 5.24 -10.82 -0.23
CA MET A 355 4.60 -10.18 0.90
C MET A 355 3.17 -9.70 0.57
N LEU A 356 2.97 -9.07 -0.59
CA LEU A 356 1.66 -8.56 -1.00
C LEU A 356 0.70 -9.68 -1.42
N SER A 357 1.21 -10.82 -1.93
CA SER A 357 0.37 -11.97 -2.27
C SER A 357 -0.31 -12.62 -1.06
N ALA A 358 0.11 -12.27 0.14
CA ALA A 358 -0.51 -12.71 1.38
C ALA A 358 -1.83 -11.97 1.72
N LEU A 359 -2.03 -10.75 1.22
CA LEU A 359 -3.25 -9.97 1.50
C LEU A 359 -4.54 -10.68 1.05
N PRO A 360 -4.67 -11.20 -0.19
CA PRO A 360 -5.87 -11.92 -0.58
C PRO A 360 -6.07 -13.21 0.23
N ILE A 361 -5.00 -13.87 0.68
CA ILE A 361 -5.11 -15.04 1.56
C ILE A 361 -5.78 -14.64 2.89
N GLY A 362 -5.34 -13.52 3.47
CA GLY A 362 -5.94 -13.00 4.70
C GLY A 362 -7.41 -12.65 4.54
N SER A 363 -7.79 -11.96 3.46
CA SER A 363 -9.20 -11.62 3.21
C SER A 363 -10.06 -12.87 3.05
N VAL A 364 -9.56 -13.92 2.38
CA VAL A 364 -10.28 -15.20 2.22
C VAL A 364 -10.43 -15.94 3.56
N LEU A 365 -9.42 -15.91 4.42
CA LEU A 365 -9.48 -16.55 5.74
C LEU A 365 -10.47 -15.90 6.70
N ALA A 366 -10.70 -14.58 6.58
CA ALA A 366 -11.59 -13.84 7.48
C ALA A 366 -13.08 -14.22 7.28
N GLY A 367 -13.54 -14.42 6.04
CA GLY A 367 -14.94 -14.64 5.71
C GLY A 367 -15.59 -15.80 6.46
N PRO A 368 -15.09 -17.04 6.32
CA PRO A 368 -15.69 -18.19 7.00
C PRO A 368 -15.76 -18.07 8.53
N LEU A 369 -14.77 -17.39 9.14
CA LEU A 369 -14.77 -17.15 10.59
C LEU A 369 -15.85 -16.16 11.01
N LEU A 370 -16.12 -15.13 10.18
CA LEU A 370 -17.18 -14.16 10.43
C LEU A 370 -18.57 -14.74 10.10
N ASP A 371 -18.72 -15.48 9.00
CA ASP A 371 -19.97 -16.11 8.59
C ASP A 371 -20.45 -17.17 9.60
N SER A 372 -19.50 -17.87 10.26
CA SER A 372 -19.81 -18.78 11.36
C SER A 372 -20.18 -18.08 12.68
N GLY A 373 -20.23 -16.74 12.71
CA GLY A 373 -20.49 -15.95 13.92
C GLY A 373 -19.32 -15.91 14.91
N ASN A 374 -18.16 -16.47 14.57
CA ASN A 374 -17.04 -16.62 15.49
C ASN A 374 -16.04 -15.46 15.39
N TYR A 375 -16.54 -14.25 15.64
CA TYR A 375 -15.74 -13.03 15.62
C TYR A 375 -14.49 -13.09 16.51
N THR A 376 -14.63 -13.68 17.70
CA THR A 376 -13.53 -13.84 18.66
C THR A 376 -12.41 -14.69 18.06
N ALA A 377 -12.75 -15.82 17.43
CA ALA A 377 -11.74 -16.66 16.77
C ALA A 377 -11.07 -15.92 15.62
N MET A 378 -11.81 -15.13 14.83
CA MET A 378 -11.23 -14.32 13.76
C MET A 378 -10.19 -13.34 14.31
N VAL A 379 -10.51 -12.58 15.38
CA VAL A 379 -9.57 -11.64 16.00
C VAL A 379 -8.37 -12.35 16.58
N LEU A 380 -8.55 -13.50 17.24
CA LEU A 380 -7.44 -14.27 17.82
C LEU A 380 -6.51 -14.84 16.72
N VAL A 381 -7.06 -15.39 15.64
CA VAL A 381 -6.27 -15.86 14.49
C VAL A 381 -5.49 -14.72 13.86
N MET A 382 -6.13 -13.57 13.63
CA MET A 382 -5.52 -12.37 13.10
C MET A 382 -4.37 -11.88 14.01
N THR A 383 -4.61 -11.85 15.33
CA THR A 383 -3.60 -11.49 16.33
C THR A 383 -2.42 -12.47 16.35
N LEU A 384 -2.69 -13.78 16.28
CA LEU A 384 -1.66 -14.80 16.25
C LEU A 384 -0.78 -14.66 15.01
N LEU A 385 -1.39 -14.44 13.83
CA LEU A 385 -0.68 -14.19 12.57
C LEU A 385 0.18 -12.93 12.59
N ALA A 386 -0.16 -11.94 13.43
CA ALA A 386 0.65 -10.76 13.65
C ALA A 386 1.72 -10.96 14.75
N ALA A 387 1.44 -11.76 15.79
CA ALA A 387 2.34 -11.99 16.92
C ALA A 387 3.46 -12.99 16.61
N VAL A 388 3.15 -14.10 15.92
CA VAL A 388 4.15 -15.12 15.54
C VAL A 388 5.34 -14.51 14.80
N PRO A 389 5.17 -13.63 13.80
CA PRO A 389 6.25 -12.86 13.20
C PRO A 389 7.14 -12.15 14.21
N GLY A 390 6.52 -11.50 15.21
CA GLY A 390 7.23 -10.79 16.26
C GLY A 390 8.15 -11.73 17.05
N VAL A 391 7.62 -12.87 17.49
CA VAL A 391 8.40 -13.90 18.21
C VAL A 391 9.54 -14.43 17.35
N LEU A 392 9.28 -14.76 16.07
CA LEU A 392 10.32 -15.24 15.14
C LEU A 392 11.43 -14.22 14.94
N SER A 393 11.08 -12.93 14.82
CA SER A 393 12.06 -11.84 14.70
C SER A 393 12.90 -11.68 15.98
N LEU A 394 12.30 -11.83 17.17
CA LEU A 394 13.02 -11.81 18.46
C LEU A 394 13.97 -13.01 18.61
N LEU A 395 13.55 -14.19 18.16
CA LEU A 395 14.41 -15.37 18.18
C LEU A 395 15.59 -15.22 17.20
N ALA A 396 15.36 -14.62 16.03
CA ALA A 396 16.41 -14.31 15.10
C ALA A 396 17.41 -13.28 15.66
N ALA A 397 16.92 -12.27 16.41
CA ALA A 397 17.75 -11.24 17.02
C ALA A 397 18.77 -11.78 18.06
N ARG A 398 18.56 -12.97 18.61
CA ARG A 398 19.51 -13.62 19.54
C ARG A 398 20.81 -14.06 18.84
N HIS A 399 20.76 -14.24 17.51
CA HIS A 399 21.89 -14.70 16.70
C HIS A 399 22.46 -13.58 15.81
N ASP A 400 21.92 -12.37 15.92
CA ASP A 400 22.33 -11.23 15.10
C ASP A 400 23.36 -10.41 15.89
N PRO A 401 24.65 -10.36 15.47
CA PRO A 401 25.64 -9.55 16.14
C PRO A 401 25.21 -8.08 16.05
N PRO A 402 25.55 -7.23 17.06
CA PRO A 402 25.31 -5.80 16.98
C PRO A 402 25.99 -5.25 15.72
N THR A 403 25.22 -4.64 14.82
CA THR A 403 25.80 -3.92 13.70
C THR A 403 26.33 -2.59 14.20
N ASP A 404 27.59 -2.30 13.93
CA ASP A 404 28.13 -0.97 14.21
C ASP A 404 27.30 0.10 13.49
N PRO A 405 26.95 1.20 14.15
CA PRO A 405 26.17 2.26 13.52
C PRO A 405 26.94 2.77 12.29
N PRO A 406 26.28 3.01 11.14
CA PRO A 406 26.92 3.55 9.96
C PRO A 406 27.54 4.92 10.31
N GLY A 407 28.86 5.00 10.28
CA GLY A 407 29.65 6.20 10.65
C GLY A 407 30.84 5.93 11.57
N THR A 408 31.00 4.72 12.12
CA THR A 408 32.17 4.32 12.93
C THR A 408 33.15 3.45 12.15
N ALA A 409 33.00 3.30 10.86
CA ALA A 409 34.05 2.74 10.03
C ALA A 409 35.25 3.71 10.12
N ALA A 410 36.31 3.29 10.85
CA ALA A 410 37.58 3.98 10.87
C ALA A 410 38.00 4.25 9.42
N PRO A 411 38.56 5.44 9.12
CA PRO A 411 39.08 5.71 7.77
C PRO A 411 40.05 4.60 7.43
N ALA A 412 39.81 3.94 6.31
CA ALA A 412 40.72 2.94 5.78
C ALA A 412 42.12 3.59 5.75
N HIS A 413 43.07 3.01 6.48
CA HIS A 413 44.43 3.51 6.57
C HIS A 413 44.95 3.76 5.16
N PRO A 414 45.49 4.97 4.89
CA PRO A 414 46.26 5.21 3.70
C PRO A 414 47.67 4.65 3.95
N HIS A 415 47.84 3.36 3.75
CA HIS A 415 49.17 2.79 3.61
C HIS A 415 49.39 2.49 2.14
N LEU A 416 50.54 3.05 1.68
CA LEU A 416 51.24 2.82 0.43
C LEU A 416 51.08 3.94 -0.62
N VAL A 417 51.64 5.11 -0.28
CA VAL A 417 52.49 5.83 -1.23
C VAL A 417 53.90 5.71 -0.67
N GLN A 418 54.64 4.77 -1.13
CA GLN A 418 56.15 4.76 -1.12
C GLN A 418 56.59 4.04 -2.38
N GLU A 419 57.36 4.83 -3.16
CA GLU A 419 58.21 4.55 -4.31
C GLU A 419 57.60 4.59 -5.68
#